data_557e1d334a3214e04558c9cd8e0fcfdf
#
_entry.id   557e1d334a3214e04558c9cd8e0fcfdf
#
_cell.length_a   1.000
_cell.length_b   1.000
_cell.length_c   1.000
_cell.angle_alpha   90.00
_cell.angle_beta   90.00
_cell.angle_gamma   90.00
#
_symmetry.space_group_name_H-M   'P 1'
#
loop_
_entity.id
_entity.type
_entity.pdbx_description
1 polymer ?
#
loop_
_entity_poly.entity_id
_entity_poly.type
_entity_poly.pdbx_seq_one_letter_code
_entity_poly.pdbx_strand_id
1 'polypeptide(L)'
;MAYEFEPRILGFLCNWCCYAGADLAGVSRYQYPTNMRIIRVMCSGRVDPAFILRAFSNGMDGVFVGGCWLGECHYVTEGNNEAFSVMHICKKLLKLIGVNPERLRLEWVSASQGIRFAEVITDFIKELKELGPLGTGEGIDTNGLKLKFEAVQSLVPYIKLVERERLRVHFETEDEYDKFFNSEEVDRLFRELIVDKLAISEILLLLRERPLSTGEISEILDLSPSEVSRYLNSSAKEGLVRFDEIQKCFVPA
;
A
#
# COMPACT_ATOMS: atom_id res chain seq x y z
N MET A 1 14.44 5.59 30.77
CA MET A 1 13.18 4.93 30.43
C MET A 1 13.17 4.84 28.91
N ALA A 2 13.16 3.63 28.33
CA ALA A 2 12.96 3.48 26.89
C ALA A 2 11.56 4.00 26.55
N TYR A 3 11.44 4.91 25.60
CA TYR A 3 10.14 5.36 25.12
C TYR A 3 9.45 4.16 24.44
N GLU A 4 8.29 3.78 24.96
CA GLU A 4 7.45 2.77 24.31
C GLU A 4 7.00 3.31 22.94
N PHE A 5 7.12 2.49 21.92
CA PHE A 5 6.71 2.88 20.57
C PHE A 5 5.19 3.09 20.50
N GLU A 6 4.77 4.25 20.06
CA GLU A 6 3.38 4.61 19.84
C GLU A 6 3.12 4.80 18.32
N PRO A 7 2.44 3.86 17.67
CA PRO A 7 2.23 3.91 16.23
C PRO A 7 1.36 5.10 15.80
N ARG A 8 1.72 5.72 14.70
CA ARG A 8 0.94 6.78 14.05
C ARG A 8 0.05 6.15 12.97
N ILE A 9 -1.25 6.33 13.09
CA ILE A 9 -2.24 5.70 12.23
C ILE A 9 -3.07 6.76 11.52
N LEU A 10 -3.27 6.57 10.21
CA LEU A 10 -4.26 7.31 9.43
C LEU A 10 -5.46 6.42 9.14
N GLY A 11 -6.65 6.85 9.56
CA GLY A 11 -7.91 6.15 9.33
C GLY A 11 -8.77 6.85 8.27
N PHE A 12 -9.20 6.12 7.25
CA PHE A 12 -10.22 6.56 6.30
C PHE A 12 -11.55 5.90 6.67
N LEU A 13 -12.50 6.67 7.20
CA LEU A 13 -13.77 6.12 7.67
C LEU A 13 -14.93 6.55 6.78
N CYS A 14 -15.69 5.56 6.32
CA CYS A 14 -16.92 5.80 5.55
C CYS A 14 -17.94 6.57 6.36
N ASN A 15 -18.47 7.64 5.77
CA ASN A 15 -19.46 8.54 6.37
C ASN A 15 -20.72 7.82 6.89
N TRP A 16 -21.20 6.83 6.13
CA TRP A 16 -22.50 6.22 6.36
C TRP A 16 -22.51 5.14 7.44
N CYS A 17 -21.36 4.55 7.72
CA CYS A 17 -21.25 3.42 8.63
C CYS A 17 -20.13 3.60 9.66
N CYS A 18 -18.89 3.35 9.29
CA CYS A 18 -17.76 3.30 10.24
C CYS A 18 -17.53 4.62 10.97
N TYR A 19 -17.69 5.79 10.30
CA TYR A 19 -17.58 7.09 10.96
C TYR A 19 -18.72 7.30 11.98
N ALA A 20 -19.93 6.92 11.63
CA ALA A 20 -21.06 6.96 12.57
C ALA A 20 -20.87 5.99 13.75
N GLY A 21 -20.28 4.81 13.51
CA GLY A 21 -19.86 3.88 14.57
C GLY A 21 -18.79 4.49 15.50
N ALA A 22 -17.84 5.26 14.94
CA ALA A 22 -16.84 6.00 15.71
C ALA A 22 -17.50 7.11 16.57
N ASP A 23 -18.46 7.86 16.01
CA ASP A 23 -19.23 8.85 16.75
C ASP A 23 -20.02 8.20 17.90
N LEU A 24 -20.66 7.05 17.64
CA LEU A 24 -21.35 6.28 18.67
C LEU A 24 -20.38 5.83 19.77
N ALA A 25 -19.19 5.36 19.43
CA ALA A 25 -18.17 5.00 20.40
C ALA A 25 -17.82 6.19 21.30
N GLY A 26 -17.66 7.38 20.71
CA GLY A 26 -17.35 8.63 21.43
C GLY A 26 -18.45 9.05 22.38
N VAL A 27 -19.70 9.14 21.92
CA VAL A 27 -20.84 9.54 22.78
C VAL A 27 -21.16 8.51 23.86
N SER A 28 -20.90 7.23 23.57
CA SER A 28 -21.05 6.13 24.56
C SER A 28 -19.85 6.00 25.49
N ARG A 29 -18.78 6.80 25.28
CA ARG A 29 -17.55 6.83 26.07
C ARG A 29 -16.80 5.49 26.09
N TYR A 30 -16.86 4.71 25.03
CA TYR A 30 -16.01 3.53 24.86
C TYR A 30 -14.55 3.97 24.74
N GLN A 31 -13.70 3.39 25.58
CA GLN A 31 -12.28 3.74 25.62
C GLN A 31 -11.49 2.94 24.59
N TYR A 32 -10.71 3.61 23.77
CA TYR A 32 -9.72 3.03 22.86
C TYR A 32 -8.53 3.98 22.71
N PRO A 33 -7.34 3.49 22.31
CA PRO A 33 -6.17 4.35 22.17
C PRO A 33 -6.34 5.43 21.08
N THR A 34 -5.74 6.61 21.30
CA THR A 34 -5.95 7.81 20.47
C THR A 34 -4.91 7.97 19.35
N ASN A 35 -4.26 6.88 18.95
CA ASN A 35 -3.16 6.88 17.97
C ASN A 35 -3.61 7.19 16.54
N MET A 36 -4.91 7.06 16.25
CA MET A 36 -5.45 7.22 14.90
C MET A 36 -5.93 8.66 14.64
N ARG A 37 -5.51 9.21 13.49
CA ARG A 37 -6.11 10.41 12.90
C ARG A 37 -7.11 10.00 11.82
N ILE A 38 -8.29 10.60 11.86
CA ILE A 38 -9.42 10.19 11.01
C ILE A 38 -9.61 11.17 9.87
N ILE A 39 -9.72 10.65 8.66
CA ILE A 39 -10.25 11.32 7.48
C ILE A 39 -11.61 10.70 7.18
N ARG A 40 -12.67 11.50 7.25
CA ARG A 40 -14.01 11.10 6.86
C ARG A 40 -14.13 11.14 5.35
N VAL A 41 -14.51 10.01 4.75
CA VAL A 41 -14.75 9.88 3.31
C VAL A 41 -16.21 9.54 3.07
N MET A 42 -16.77 9.97 1.93
CA MET A 42 -18.18 9.68 1.64
C MET A 42 -18.46 8.17 1.50
N CYS A 43 -17.46 7.42 1.00
CA CYS A 43 -17.53 5.97 0.87
C CYS A 43 -16.11 5.38 0.95
N SER A 44 -15.96 4.17 1.52
CA SER A 44 -14.67 3.45 1.52
C SER A 44 -14.17 3.16 0.10
N GLY A 45 -15.03 2.96 -0.88
CA GLY A 45 -14.66 2.81 -2.28
C GLY A 45 -14.05 4.07 -2.93
N ARG A 46 -14.00 5.20 -2.20
CA ARG A 46 -13.28 6.41 -2.64
C ARG A 46 -11.84 6.46 -2.15
N VAL A 47 -11.42 5.49 -1.36
CA VAL A 47 -10.04 5.41 -0.90
C VAL A 47 -9.16 4.94 -2.05
N ASP A 48 -8.38 5.87 -2.58
CA ASP A 48 -7.48 5.64 -3.71
C ASP A 48 -6.16 5.00 -3.23
N PRO A 49 -5.54 4.07 -3.97
CA PRO A 49 -4.21 3.56 -3.66
C PRO A 49 -3.18 4.66 -3.37
N ALA A 50 -3.26 5.79 -4.09
CA ALA A 50 -2.39 6.94 -3.84
C ALA A 50 -2.50 7.48 -2.40
N PHE A 51 -3.68 7.48 -1.80
CA PHE A 51 -3.88 7.97 -0.44
C PHE A 51 -3.21 7.05 0.58
N ILE A 52 -3.36 5.74 0.39
CA ILE A 52 -2.76 4.70 1.25
C ILE A 52 -1.23 4.80 1.18
N LEU A 53 -0.67 4.73 -0.03
CA LEU A 53 0.77 4.78 -0.25
C LEU A 53 1.38 6.10 0.23
N ARG A 54 0.68 7.22 0.04
CA ARG A 54 1.12 8.53 0.52
C ARG A 54 1.10 8.62 2.05
N ALA A 55 0.15 7.98 2.72
CA ALA A 55 0.13 7.93 4.18
C ALA A 55 1.39 7.26 4.72
N PHE A 56 1.75 6.09 4.19
CA PHE A 56 2.98 5.39 4.56
C PHE A 56 4.24 6.18 4.23
N SER A 57 4.33 6.75 3.02
CA SER A 57 5.46 7.59 2.60
C SER A 57 5.65 8.82 3.50
N ASN A 58 4.58 9.32 4.13
CA ASN A 58 4.65 10.40 5.12
C ASN A 58 4.86 9.88 6.55
N GLY A 59 5.25 8.62 6.71
CA GLY A 59 5.66 8.02 7.96
C GLY A 59 4.50 7.64 8.88
N MET A 60 3.34 7.28 8.35
CA MET A 60 2.33 6.57 9.14
C MET A 60 2.76 5.12 9.30
N ASP A 61 2.67 4.60 10.51
CA ASP A 61 3.04 3.22 10.84
C ASP A 61 1.94 2.23 10.45
N GLY A 62 0.71 2.71 10.33
CA GLY A 62 -0.45 1.96 9.88
C GLY A 62 -1.48 2.81 9.16
N VAL A 63 -2.23 2.18 8.25
CA VAL A 63 -3.38 2.78 7.58
C VAL A 63 -4.61 1.89 7.83
N PHE A 64 -5.68 2.52 8.32
CA PHE A 64 -6.96 1.86 8.59
C PHE A 64 -8.01 2.35 7.60
N VAL A 65 -8.76 1.43 7.01
CA VAL A 65 -9.92 1.76 6.17
C VAL A 65 -11.16 1.12 6.79
N GLY A 66 -12.13 1.94 7.17
CA GLY A 66 -13.39 1.48 7.77
C GLY A 66 -14.56 1.67 6.81
N GLY A 67 -15.25 0.58 6.48
CA GLY A 67 -16.36 0.56 5.54
C GLY A 67 -17.63 -0.11 6.07
N CYS A 68 -18.64 -0.19 5.20
CA CYS A 68 -19.89 -0.90 5.45
C CYS A 68 -19.69 -2.40 5.22
N TRP A 69 -20.43 -3.24 5.92
CA TRP A 69 -20.53 -4.68 5.63
C TRP A 69 -20.92 -4.93 4.18
N LEU A 70 -20.43 -6.03 3.60
CA LEU A 70 -20.87 -6.47 2.27
C LEU A 70 -22.40 -6.64 2.27
N GLY A 71 -23.04 -6.16 1.22
CA GLY A 71 -24.51 -6.14 1.13
C GLY A 71 -25.22 -5.00 1.87
N GLU A 72 -24.54 -4.26 2.78
CA GLU A 72 -25.11 -3.13 3.53
C GLU A 72 -24.61 -1.76 3.03
N CYS A 73 -23.86 -1.71 1.93
CA CYS A 73 -23.29 -0.47 1.46
C CYS A 73 -24.37 0.49 0.93
N HIS A 74 -24.24 1.78 1.28
CA HIS A 74 -25.11 2.84 0.74
C HIS A 74 -25.00 2.94 -0.80
N TYR A 75 -23.83 2.58 -1.36
CA TYR A 75 -23.57 2.53 -2.80
C TYR A 75 -23.52 1.06 -3.24
N VAL A 76 -24.67 0.51 -3.63
CA VAL A 76 -24.91 -0.94 -3.82
C VAL A 76 -24.02 -1.59 -4.88
N THR A 77 -23.68 -0.86 -5.95
CA THR A 77 -22.94 -1.41 -7.10
C THR A 77 -21.43 -1.22 -7.03
N GLU A 78 -20.96 -0.35 -6.15
CA GLU A 78 -19.55 0.06 -6.06
C GLU A 78 -19.09 -0.05 -4.59
N GLY A 79 -18.86 1.06 -3.97
CA GLY A 79 -18.71 1.19 -2.53
C GLY A 79 -17.67 0.27 -1.90
N ASN A 80 -18.10 -0.60 -1.00
CA ASN A 80 -17.22 -1.50 -0.25
C ASN A 80 -16.57 -2.58 -1.13
N ASN A 81 -17.18 -2.98 -2.24
CA ASN A 81 -16.58 -3.92 -3.19
C ASN A 81 -15.30 -3.35 -3.82
N GLU A 82 -15.33 -2.06 -4.21
CA GLU A 82 -14.12 -1.37 -4.70
C GLU A 82 -13.06 -1.23 -3.59
N ALA A 83 -13.50 -0.90 -2.36
CA ALA A 83 -12.57 -0.84 -1.23
C ALA A 83 -11.85 -2.17 -1.03
N PHE A 84 -12.55 -3.29 -1.14
CA PHE A 84 -11.98 -4.62 -1.00
C PHE A 84 -10.87 -4.88 -2.04
N SER A 85 -11.18 -4.65 -3.32
CA SER A 85 -10.23 -4.82 -4.41
C SER A 85 -8.99 -3.93 -4.24
N VAL A 86 -9.19 -2.65 -3.92
CA VAL A 86 -8.08 -1.70 -3.67
C VAL A 86 -7.20 -2.16 -2.49
N MET A 87 -7.81 -2.67 -1.42
CA MET A 87 -7.05 -3.14 -0.24
C MET A 87 -6.17 -4.34 -0.58
N HIS A 88 -6.69 -5.34 -1.31
CA HIS A 88 -5.90 -6.48 -1.74
C HIS A 88 -4.73 -6.06 -2.64
N ILE A 89 -4.97 -5.16 -3.59
CA ILE A 89 -3.93 -4.62 -4.46
C ILE A 89 -2.87 -3.90 -3.63
N CYS A 90 -3.27 -3.01 -2.71
CA CYS A 90 -2.34 -2.29 -1.86
C CYS A 90 -1.55 -3.22 -0.93
N LYS A 91 -2.15 -4.25 -0.34
CA LYS A 91 -1.45 -5.27 0.45
C LYS A 91 -0.40 -6.01 -0.40
N LYS A 92 -0.72 -6.39 -1.64
CA LYS A 92 0.25 -6.99 -2.57
C LYS A 92 1.40 -6.02 -2.91
N LEU A 93 1.11 -4.74 -3.13
CA LEU A 93 2.14 -3.72 -3.38
C LEU A 93 3.05 -3.53 -2.17
N LEU A 94 2.49 -3.44 -0.95
CA LEU A 94 3.29 -3.35 0.28
C LEU A 94 4.22 -4.56 0.43
N LYS A 95 3.68 -5.77 0.24
CA LYS A 95 4.47 -7.00 0.26
C LYS A 95 5.60 -6.99 -0.78
N LEU A 96 5.32 -6.48 -1.99
CA LEU A 96 6.29 -6.40 -3.07
C LEU A 96 7.46 -5.47 -2.75
N ILE A 97 7.21 -4.37 -2.05
CA ILE A 97 8.26 -3.44 -1.60
C ILE A 97 8.86 -3.83 -0.23
N GLY A 98 8.53 -5.00 0.31
CA GLY A 98 9.06 -5.52 1.56
C GLY A 98 8.44 -4.93 2.83
N VAL A 99 7.34 -4.20 2.72
CA VAL A 99 6.58 -3.67 3.87
C VAL A 99 5.52 -4.69 4.30
N ASN A 100 5.38 -4.91 5.60
CA ASN A 100 4.40 -5.84 6.12
C ASN A 100 2.97 -5.41 5.72
N PRO A 101 2.20 -6.25 4.99
CA PRO A 101 0.85 -5.90 4.54
C PRO A 101 -0.15 -5.71 5.68
N GLU A 102 0.09 -6.25 6.87
CA GLU A 102 -0.80 -6.09 8.03
C GLU A 102 -0.76 -4.67 8.63
N ARG A 103 0.17 -3.82 8.17
CA ARG A 103 0.12 -2.37 8.44
C ARG A 103 -1.05 -1.66 7.73
N LEU A 104 -1.70 -2.33 6.80
CA LEU A 104 -2.90 -1.87 6.09
C LEU A 104 -4.08 -2.73 6.48
N ARG A 105 -5.04 -2.16 7.21
CA ARG A 105 -6.20 -2.88 7.74
C ARG A 105 -7.51 -2.36 7.16
N LEU A 106 -8.36 -3.27 6.72
CA LEU A 106 -9.75 -3.00 6.34
C LEU A 106 -10.67 -3.65 7.35
N GLU A 107 -11.67 -2.90 7.82
CA GLU A 107 -12.69 -3.41 8.74
C GLU A 107 -14.08 -2.93 8.35
N TRP A 108 -15.06 -3.79 8.57
CA TRP A 108 -16.45 -3.47 8.39
C TRP A 108 -17.10 -3.16 9.74
N VAL A 109 -17.66 -1.96 9.84
CA VAL A 109 -18.30 -1.48 11.07
C VAL A 109 -19.57 -0.73 10.69
N SER A 110 -20.74 -1.21 11.17
CA SER A 110 -22.01 -0.52 11.01
C SER A 110 -22.13 0.69 11.93
N ALA A 111 -23.03 1.62 11.61
CA ALA A 111 -23.27 2.82 12.43
C ALA A 111 -23.67 2.52 13.89
N SER A 112 -24.27 1.36 14.14
CA SER A 112 -24.69 0.89 15.48
C SER A 112 -23.60 0.16 16.25
N GLN A 113 -22.42 -0.08 15.65
CA GLN A 113 -21.37 -0.94 16.21
C GLN A 113 -20.22 -0.15 16.86
N GLY A 114 -20.54 0.82 17.74
CA GLY A 114 -19.51 1.61 18.43
C GLY A 114 -18.55 0.79 19.29
N ILE A 115 -19.00 -0.31 19.91
CA ILE A 115 -18.15 -1.23 20.68
C ILE A 115 -17.15 -1.88 19.72
N ARG A 116 -17.61 -2.48 18.62
CA ARG A 116 -16.75 -3.10 17.61
C ARG A 116 -15.72 -2.11 17.08
N PHE A 117 -16.10 -0.85 16.84
CA PHE A 117 -15.15 0.17 16.41
C PHE A 117 -13.99 0.31 17.41
N ALA A 118 -14.28 0.43 18.71
CA ALA A 118 -13.25 0.56 19.73
C ALA A 118 -12.36 -0.71 19.82
N GLU A 119 -12.94 -1.89 19.69
CA GLU A 119 -12.23 -3.18 19.70
C GLU A 119 -11.27 -3.28 18.51
N VAL A 120 -11.72 -3.08 17.27
CA VAL A 120 -10.88 -3.24 16.08
C VAL A 120 -9.74 -2.22 16.03
N ILE A 121 -9.96 -1.00 16.53
CA ILE A 121 -8.87 -0.01 16.64
C ILE A 121 -7.85 -0.41 17.70
N THR A 122 -8.31 -0.93 18.83
CA THR A 122 -7.43 -1.41 19.90
C THR A 122 -6.56 -2.57 19.43
N ASP A 123 -7.17 -3.53 18.74
CA ASP A 123 -6.47 -4.69 18.18
C ASP A 123 -5.43 -4.27 17.12
N PHE A 124 -5.80 -3.36 16.23
CA PHE A 124 -4.89 -2.88 15.21
C PHE A 124 -3.68 -2.13 15.80
N ILE A 125 -3.88 -1.32 16.82
CA ILE A 125 -2.79 -0.64 17.52
C ILE A 125 -1.86 -1.63 18.19
N LYS A 126 -2.40 -2.69 18.81
CA LYS A 126 -1.62 -3.76 19.42
C LYS A 126 -0.75 -4.47 18.38
N GLU A 127 -1.33 -4.83 17.25
CA GLU A 127 -0.60 -5.46 16.13
C GLU A 127 0.53 -4.57 15.62
N LEU A 128 0.28 -3.27 15.42
CA LEU A 128 1.31 -2.33 15.00
C LEU A 128 2.43 -2.16 16.03
N LYS A 129 2.12 -2.22 17.33
CA LYS A 129 3.14 -2.22 18.39
C LYS A 129 4.03 -3.46 18.33
N GLU A 130 3.48 -4.61 17.99
CA GLU A 130 4.24 -5.86 17.80
C GLU A 130 5.10 -5.80 16.53
N LEU A 131 4.63 -5.18 15.45
CA LEU A 131 5.39 -4.99 14.21
C LEU A 131 6.52 -3.96 14.35
N GLY A 132 6.42 -3.04 15.30
CA GLY A 132 7.38 -1.95 15.48
C GLY A 132 7.23 -0.81 14.45
N PRO A 133 8.11 0.20 14.48
CA PRO A 133 8.05 1.34 13.58
C PRO A 133 8.19 0.93 12.11
N LEU A 134 7.47 1.63 11.22
CA LEU A 134 7.54 1.40 9.78
C LEU A 134 8.98 1.49 9.25
N GLY A 135 9.38 0.52 8.46
CA GLY A 135 10.71 0.35 7.91
C GLY A 135 11.65 -0.36 8.89
N THR A 136 11.80 0.13 10.11
CA THR A 136 12.65 -0.51 11.13
C THR A 136 12.16 -1.92 11.47
N GLY A 137 10.84 -2.10 11.59
CA GLY A 137 10.24 -3.41 11.83
C GLY A 137 10.49 -4.40 10.67
N GLU A 138 10.66 -3.91 9.47
CA GLU A 138 10.96 -4.70 8.26
C GLU A 138 12.46 -4.78 7.93
N GLY A 139 13.33 -4.14 8.71
CA GLY A 139 14.76 -4.08 8.43
C GLY A 139 15.13 -3.21 7.23
N ILE A 140 14.25 -2.29 6.82
CA ILE A 140 14.46 -1.35 5.72
C ILE A 140 14.89 0.00 6.30
N ASP A 141 15.99 0.54 5.81
CA ASP A 141 16.44 1.87 6.23
C ASP A 141 15.55 3.00 5.66
N THR A 142 15.72 4.19 6.17
CA THR A 142 14.90 5.35 5.78
C THR A 142 15.01 5.69 4.28
N ASN A 143 16.21 5.55 3.70
CA ASN A 143 16.44 5.89 2.29
C ASN A 143 15.83 4.81 1.39
N GLY A 144 16.04 3.54 1.70
CA GLY A 144 15.41 2.42 0.99
C GLY A 144 13.89 2.47 1.06
N LEU A 145 13.33 2.80 2.23
CA LEU A 145 11.89 2.95 2.39
C LEU A 145 11.33 4.09 1.52
N LYS A 146 12.02 5.23 1.51
CA LYS A 146 11.65 6.38 0.67
C LYS A 146 11.68 6.03 -0.81
N LEU A 147 12.78 5.41 -1.28
CA LEU A 147 12.93 4.97 -2.65
C LEU A 147 11.78 4.05 -3.08
N LYS A 148 11.48 3.03 -2.28
CA LYS A 148 10.43 2.04 -2.55
C LYS A 148 9.04 2.68 -2.62
N PHE A 149 8.69 3.56 -1.68
CA PHE A 149 7.41 4.28 -1.74
C PHE A 149 7.34 5.27 -2.91
N GLU A 150 8.42 5.94 -3.25
CA GLU A 150 8.46 6.86 -4.40
C GLU A 150 8.29 6.09 -5.71
N ALA A 151 8.95 4.94 -5.85
CA ALA A 151 8.82 4.07 -7.01
C ALA A 151 7.38 3.56 -7.19
N VAL A 152 6.76 2.99 -6.15
CA VAL A 152 5.40 2.47 -6.26
C VAL A 152 4.38 3.58 -6.47
N GLN A 153 4.57 4.76 -5.87
CA GLN A 153 3.68 5.92 -6.08
C GLN A 153 3.72 6.42 -7.53
N SER A 154 4.89 6.41 -8.18
CA SER A 154 5.01 6.80 -9.58
C SER A 154 4.19 5.90 -10.51
N LEU A 155 3.94 4.65 -10.10
CA LEU A 155 3.17 3.66 -10.85
C LEU A 155 1.67 3.69 -10.56
N VAL A 156 1.20 4.46 -9.57
CA VAL A 156 -0.24 4.46 -9.20
C VAL A 156 -1.17 4.69 -10.39
N PRO A 157 -0.92 5.63 -11.32
CA PRO A 157 -1.81 5.81 -12.47
C PRO A 157 -1.93 4.53 -13.31
N TYR A 158 -0.81 3.81 -13.51
CA TYR A 158 -0.78 2.55 -14.23
C TYR A 158 -1.46 1.42 -13.44
N ILE A 159 -1.19 1.32 -12.13
CA ILE A 159 -1.80 0.33 -11.24
C ILE A 159 -3.33 0.48 -11.24
N LYS A 160 -3.85 1.70 -11.22
CA LYS A 160 -5.29 1.98 -11.32
C LYS A 160 -5.88 1.54 -12.66
N LEU A 161 -5.11 1.65 -13.74
CA LEU A 161 -5.53 1.14 -15.04
C LEU A 161 -5.61 -0.40 -15.02
N VAL A 162 -4.59 -1.07 -14.48
CA VAL A 162 -4.57 -2.54 -14.32
C VAL A 162 -5.71 -3.00 -13.42
N GLU A 163 -5.93 -2.32 -12.30
CA GLU A 163 -7.06 -2.60 -11.39
C GLU A 163 -8.38 -2.56 -12.16
N ARG A 164 -8.66 -1.46 -12.84
CA ARG A 164 -9.93 -1.26 -13.54
C ARG A 164 -10.16 -2.26 -14.66
N GLU A 165 -9.12 -2.60 -15.44
CA GLU A 165 -9.25 -3.40 -16.66
C GLU A 165 -9.09 -4.91 -16.41
N ARG A 166 -8.47 -5.32 -15.29
CA ARG A 166 -8.06 -6.71 -15.06
C ARG A 166 -8.45 -7.28 -13.70
N LEU A 167 -8.60 -6.44 -12.68
CA LEU A 167 -8.74 -6.87 -11.29
C LEU A 167 -10.03 -6.36 -10.63
N ARG A 168 -10.84 -5.60 -11.36
CA ARG A 168 -12.14 -5.14 -10.85
C ARG A 168 -13.13 -6.30 -10.89
N VAL A 169 -13.41 -6.85 -9.74
CA VAL A 169 -14.31 -7.97 -9.53
C VAL A 169 -15.40 -7.59 -8.53
N HIS A 170 -16.51 -8.29 -8.61
CA HIS A 170 -17.62 -8.13 -7.69
C HIS A 170 -18.03 -9.52 -7.20
N PHE A 171 -17.79 -9.78 -5.92
CA PHE A 171 -18.15 -11.02 -5.25
C PHE A 171 -19.12 -10.74 -4.10
N GLU A 172 -19.82 -11.75 -3.65
CA GLU A 172 -20.80 -11.63 -2.57
C GLU A 172 -20.16 -11.82 -1.19
N THR A 173 -19.01 -12.50 -1.12
CA THR A 173 -18.35 -12.86 0.14
C THR A 173 -16.87 -12.45 0.16
N GLU A 174 -16.36 -12.22 1.37
CA GLU A 174 -14.93 -11.93 1.59
C GLU A 174 -14.05 -13.10 1.14
N ASP A 175 -14.47 -14.33 1.41
CA ASP A 175 -13.75 -15.55 1.01
C ASP A 175 -13.54 -15.66 -0.50
N GLU A 176 -14.48 -15.16 -1.31
CA GLU A 176 -14.35 -15.15 -2.77
C GLU A 176 -13.31 -14.12 -3.21
N TYR A 177 -13.30 -12.93 -2.60
CA TYR A 177 -12.25 -11.94 -2.82
C TYR A 177 -10.88 -12.49 -2.45
N ASP A 178 -10.75 -13.10 -1.27
CA ASP A 178 -9.49 -13.68 -0.81
C ASP A 178 -8.98 -14.77 -1.76
N LYS A 179 -9.84 -15.68 -2.19
CA LYS A 179 -9.50 -16.72 -3.16
C LYS A 179 -9.05 -16.14 -4.50
N PHE A 180 -9.77 -15.14 -5.02
CA PHE A 180 -9.42 -14.51 -6.28
C PHE A 180 -8.08 -13.80 -6.20
N PHE A 181 -7.89 -12.90 -5.21
CA PHE A 181 -6.67 -12.12 -5.08
C PHE A 181 -5.45 -12.94 -4.67
N ASN A 182 -5.63 -14.10 -4.05
CA ASN A 182 -4.55 -15.05 -3.73
C ASN A 182 -4.39 -16.17 -4.77
N SER A 183 -5.05 -16.08 -5.92
CA SER A 183 -4.92 -17.06 -6.99
C SER A 183 -3.59 -16.92 -7.74
N GLU A 184 -3.09 -18.03 -8.29
CA GLU A 184 -1.89 -18.04 -9.13
C GLU A 184 -2.03 -17.15 -10.37
N GLU A 185 -3.26 -17.00 -10.89
CA GLU A 185 -3.54 -16.14 -12.03
C GLU A 185 -3.31 -14.68 -11.70
N VAL A 186 -3.79 -14.19 -10.57
CA VAL A 186 -3.56 -12.80 -10.11
C VAL A 186 -2.09 -12.60 -9.77
N ASP A 187 -1.43 -13.56 -9.13
CA ASP A 187 0.02 -13.47 -8.85
C ASP A 187 0.86 -13.42 -10.13
N ARG A 188 0.50 -14.20 -11.16
CA ARG A 188 1.14 -14.13 -12.47
C ARG A 188 0.93 -12.76 -13.10
N LEU A 189 -0.29 -12.25 -13.08
CA LEU A 189 -0.65 -10.95 -13.64
C LEU A 189 0.12 -9.81 -12.95
N PHE A 190 0.28 -9.88 -11.61
CA PHE A 190 1.11 -8.93 -10.87
C PHE A 190 2.59 -9.00 -11.29
N ARG A 191 3.15 -10.19 -11.45
CA ARG A 191 4.53 -10.34 -11.92
C ARG A 191 4.72 -9.75 -13.32
N GLU A 192 3.82 -10.08 -14.25
CA GLU A 192 3.93 -9.64 -15.65
C GLU A 192 3.73 -8.13 -15.82
N LEU A 193 2.81 -7.52 -15.06
CA LEU A 193 2.43 -6.13 -15.27
C LEU A 193 3.09 -5.14 -14.32
N ILE A 194 3.44 -5.54 -13.10
CA ILE A 194 3.82 -4.60 -12.05
C ILE A 194 5.29 -4.78 -11.62
N VAL A 195 5.76 -6.00 -11.41
CA VAL A 195 7.10 -6.24 -10.83
C VAL A 195 8.20 -5.62 -11.67
N ASP A 196 8.24 -5.89 -12.98
CA ASP A 196 9.26 -5.36 -13.89
C ASP A 196 9.20 -3.82 -13.94
N LYS A 197 8.00 -3.23 -13.95
CA LYS A 197 7.84 -1.77 -13.96
C LYS A 197 8.27 -1.13 -12.64
N LEU A 198 8.05 -1.80 -11.52
CA LEU A 198 8.52 -1.32 -10.22
C LEU A 198 10.04 -1.31 -10.16
N ALA A 199 10.70 -2.41 -10.56
CA ALA A 199 12.16 -2.48 -10.63
C ALA A 199 12.75 -1.39 -11.56
N ILE A 200 12.13 -1.17 -12.73
CA ILE A 200 12.53 -0.07 -13.63
C ILE A 200 12.36 1.28 -12.96
N SER A 201 11.25 1.50 -12.25
CA SER A 201 11.00 2.76 -11.54
C SER A 201 12.05 3.02 -10.45
N GLU A 202 12.41 2.01 -9.66
CA GLU A 202 13.46 2.11 -8.65
C GLU A 202 14.83 2.44 -9.29
N ILE A 203 15.20 1.76 -10.38
CA ILE A 203 16.42 2.04 -11.13
C ILE A 203 16.45 3.49 -11.64
N LEU A 204 15.35 3.96 -12.24
CA LEU A 204 15.25 5.33 -12.75
C LEU A 204 15.38 6.38 -11.65
N LEU A 205 14.80 6.13 -10.47
CA LEU A 205 14.94 7.02 -9.32
C LEU A 205 16.40 7.09 -8.83
N LEU A 206 17.09 5.96 -8.73
CA LEU A 206 18.50 5.92 -8.35
C LEU A 206 19.38 6.67 -9.36
N LEU A 207 19.14 6.47 -10.67
CA LEU A 207 19.91 7.14 -11.72
C LEU A 207 19.66 8.65 -11.79
N ARG A 208 18.53 9.16 -11.29
CA ARG A 208 18.28 10.60 -11.14
C ARG A 208 19.14 11.24 -10.06
N GLU A 209 19.51 10.49 -9.03
CA GLU A 209 20.37 10.99 -7.96
C GLU A 209 21.84 11.03 -8.37
N ARG A 210 22.32 9.97 -9.03
CA ARG A 210 23.69 9.87 -9.54
C ARG A 210 23.84 8.80 -10.63
N PRO A 211 24.85 8.92 -11.51
CA PRO A 211 25.24 7.85 -12.40
C PRO A 211 25.62 6.56 -11.63
N LEU A 212 25.17 5.41 -12.10
CA LEU A 212 25.43 4.11 -11.48
C LEU A 212 25.79 3.05 -12.50
N SER A 213 26.68 2.15 -12.12
CA SER A 213 26.98 0.93 -12.86
C SER A 213 25.92 -0.16 -12.58
N THR A 214 25.86 -1.17 -13.45
CA THR A 214 24.98 -2.34 -13.24
C THR A 214 25.26 -3.02 -11.91
N GLY A 215 26.53 -3.11 -11.48
CA GLY A 215 26.92 -3.72 -10.21
C GLY A 215 26.40 -2.93 -9.00
N GLU A 216 26.55 -1.60 -8.99
CA GLU A 216 26.05 -0.76 -7.90
C GLU A 216 24.51 -0.83 -7.80
N ILE A 217 23.80 -0.81 -8.93
CA ILE A 217 22.33 -0.98 -8.93
C ILE A 217 21.95 -2.36 -8.38
N SER A 218 22.67 -3.40 -8.76
CA SER A 218 22.46 -4.77 -8.28
C SER A 218 22.59 -4.86 -6.76
N GLU A 219 23.62 -4.24 -6.18
CA GLU A 219 23.85 -4.21 -4.73
C GLU A 219 22.78 -3.39 -3.99
N ILE A 220 22.39 -2.23 -4.52
CA ILE A 220 21.41 -1.35 -3.87
C ILE A 220 20.00 -1.97 -3.84
N LEU A 221 19.59 -2.61 -4.95
CA LEU A 221 18.24 -3.14 -5.11
C LEU A 221 18.12 -4.63 -4.75
N ASP A 222 19.23 -5.29 -4.40
CA ASP A 222 19.29 -6.75 -4.15
C ASP A 222 18.73 -7.56 -5.35
N LEU A 223 19.09 -7.13 -6.57
CA LEU A 223 18.74 -7.80 -7.83
C LEU A 223 19.97 -8.46 -8.44
N SER A 224 19.78 -9.55 -9.19
CA SER A 224 20.88 -10.11 -9.92
C SER A 224 21.40 -9.16 -11.03
N PRO A 225 22.72 -9.15 -11.33
CA PRO A 225 23.25 -8.32 -12.42
C PRO A 225 22.59 -8.58 -13.78
N SER A 226 22.10 -9.79 -14.02
CA SER A 226 21.39 -10.15 -15.25
C SER A 226 20.00 -9.52 -15.33
N GLU A 227 19.27 -9.44 -14.22
CA GLU A 227 17.98 -8.75 -14.14
C GLU A 227 18.16 -7.24 -14.34
N VAL A 228 19.13 -6.64 -13.63
CA VAL A 228 19.45 -5.21 -13.80
C VAL A 228 19.83 -4.91 -15.25
N SER A 229 20.67 -5.73 -15.88
CA SER A 229 21.02 -5.56 -17.30
C SER A 229 19.81 -5.66 -18.21
N ARG A 230 18.88 -6.58 -17.95
CA ARG A 230 17.64 -6.72 -18.71
C ARG A 230 16.79 -5.46 -18.60
N TYR A 231 16.60 -4.93 -17.38
CA TYR A 231 15.82 -3.71 -17.13
C TYR A 231 16.46 -2.48 -17.75
N LEU A 232 17.79 -2.31 -17.64
CA LEU A 232 18.53 -1.21 -18.25
C LEU A 232 18.46 -1.25 -19.79
N ASN A 233 18.59 -2.44 -20.39
CA ASN A 233 18.46 -2.61 -21.83
C ASN A 233 17.04 -2.30 -22.33
N SER A 234 16.01 -2.70 -21.58
CA SER A 234 14.61 -2.35 -21.89
C SER A 234 14.41 -0.83 -21.81
N SER A 235 14.87 -0.22 -20.72
CA SER A 235 14.76 1.22 -20.49
C SER A 235 15.55 2.05 -21.52
N ALA A 236 16.70 1.54 -21.98
CA ALA A 236 17.48 2.19 -23.03
C ALA A 236 16.76 2.16 -24.39
N LYS A 237 16.09 1.04 -24.72
CA LYS A 237 15.27 0.96 -25.96
C LYS A 237 14.08 1.93 -25.93
N GLU A 238 13.56 2.22 -24.76
CA GLU A 238 12.46 3.18 -24.54
C GLU A 238 12.98 4.64 -24.44
N GLY A 239 14.31 4.85 -24.48
CA GLY A 239 14.91 6.19 -24.37
C GLY A 239 14.85 6.79 -22.96
N LEU A 240 14.73 5.96 -21.91
CA LEU A 240 14.66 6.41 -20.52
C LEU A 240 16.05 6.52 -19.89
N VAL A 241 17.00 5.70 -20.34
CA VAL A 241 18.39 5.68 -19.85
C VAL A 241 19.35 5.55 -21.01
N ARG A 242 20.60 5.99 -20.81
CA ARG A 242 21.72 5.78 -21.74
C ARG A 242 22.98 5.36 -20.99
N PHE A 243 23.85 4.65 -21.66
CA PHE A 243 25.17 4.29 -21.13
C PHE A 243 26.17 5.40 -21.44
N ASP A 244 26.86 5.89 -20.41
CA ASP A 244 27.96 6.83 -20.56
C ASP A 244 29.27 6.03 -20.66
N GLU A 245 29.89 6.05 -21.86
CA GLU A 245 31.10 5.30 -22.14
C GLU A 245 32.31 5.81 -21.37
N ILE A 246 32.33 7.10 -21.00
CA ILE A 246 33.45 7.72 -20.28
C ILE A 246 33.42 7.30 -18.82
N GLN A 247 32.23 7.41 -18.18
CA GLN A 247 32.06 7.07 -16.78
C GLN A 247 31.82 5.57 -16.54
N LYS A 248 31.55 4.80 -17.61
CA LYS A 248 31.18 3.37 -17.53
C LYS A 248 29.92 3.12 -16.65
N CYS A 249 29.00 4.06 -16.64
CA CYS A 249 27.79 4.08 -15.84
C CYS A 249 26.56 4.37 -16.70
N PHE A 250 25.38 4.06 -16.16
CA PHE A 250 24.12 4.47 -16.75
C PHE A 250 23.70 5.84 -16.19
N VAL A 251 23.03 6.62 -17.03
CA VAL A 251 22.48 7.94 -16.69
C VAL A 251 21.08 8.07 -17.31
N PRO A 252 20.21 8.94 -16.82
CA PRO A 252 18.98 9.28 -17.52
C PRO A 252 19.26 9.77 -18.94
N ALA A 253 18.37 9.46 -19.89
CA ALA A 253 18.52 9.88 -21.29
C ALA A 253 18.16 11.33 -21.52
#